data_8f92e6375082e986df20e7f625fb7f1d
#
_entry.id   8f92e6375082e986df20e7f625fb7f1d
#
_cell.length_a   1.000
_cell.length_b   1.000
_cell.length_c   1.000
_cell.angle_alpha   90.00
_cell.angle_beta   90.00
_cell.angle_gamma   90.00
#
_symmetry.space_group_name_H-M   'P 1'
#
loop_
_entity.id
_entity.type
_entity.pdbx_description
1 polymer ?
#
loop_
_entity_poly.entity_id
_entity_poly.type
_entity_poly.pdbx_seq_one_letter_code
_entity_poly.pdbx_strand_id
1 'polypeptide(L)'
;MRNAVETLGKIVNFAGDAIAHIPQSTRYMREVWWYAAFIAIGSTPIALVLTYFTGSECSIEAYYSLSQIGAQSLAGVFNAICDTREITPLFFGFAIGAKVGCGLVAELGTMRVNEEIDALEVMGIPSKIYLVSTRMLACFLVLPFMYILALAVSYLGSYIVQMVQVPSGTISSGVYSDYFFRFLNLQDLLFSMIKAVVFAFLIVCVAVYYGYNVTGGAVGIGKAVAKTMAVALVVTVVVNALLTQIFWGTNPNLPIAT
;
A
#
# COMPACT_ATOMS: atom_id res chain seq x y z
N MET A 1 8.61 -25.01 -8.34
CA MET A 1 8.90 -24.62 -6.95
C MET A 1 10.34 -24.15 -6.76
N ARG A 2 11.38 -24.92 -7.12
CA ARG A 2 12.80 -24.54 -6.96
C ARG A 2 13.14 -23.17 -7.55
N ASN A 3 12.68 -22.87 -8.77
CA ASN A 3 12.91 -21.58 -9.44
C ASN A 3 12.22 -20.38 -8.72
N ALA A 4 11.08 -20.60 -8.07
CA ALA A 4 10.40 -19.54 -7.34
C ALA A 4 11.15 -19.18 -6.04
N VAL A 5 11.61 -20.18 -5.29
CA VAL A 5 12.40 -19.98 -4.06
C VAL A 5 13.75 -19.31 -4.38
N GLU A 6 14.39 -19.70 -5.48
CA GLU A 6 15.63 -19.06 -5.93
C GLU A 6 15.42 -17.60 -6.34
N THR A 7 14.30 -17.28 -7.01
CA THR A 7 13.95 -15.90 -7.37
C THR A 7 13.68 -15.06 -6.12
N LEU A 8 12.95 -15.62 -5.15
CA LEU A 8 12.71 -14.93 -3.87
C LEU A 8 14.03 -14.63 -3.13
N GLY A 9 14.93 -15.60 -3.09
CA GLY A 9 16.26 -15.40 -2.51
C GLY A 9 17.05 -14.27 -3.19
N LYS A 10 16.97 -14.18 -4.52
CA LYS A 10 17.63 -13.09 -5.27
C LYS A 10 17.00 -11.73 -4.98
N ILE A 11 15.66 -11.65 -4.86
CA ILE A 11 14.96 -10.40 -4.50
C ILE A 11 15.37 -9.95 -3.09
N VAL A 12 15.36 -10.87 -2.12
CA VAL A 12 15.71 -10.55 -0.73
C VAL A 12 17.16 -10.08 -0.63
N ASN A 13 18.10 -10.76 -1.27
CA ASN A 13 19.51 -10.36 -1.27
C ASN A 13 19.72 -8.99 -1.94
N PHE A 14 19.07 -8.75 -3.08
CA PHE A 14 19.14 -7.46 -3.77
C PHE A 14 18.55 -6.32 -2.95
N ALA A 15 17.37 -6.54 -2.36
CA ALA A 15 16.73 -5.56 -1.49
C ALA A 15 17.55 -5.31 -0.22
N GLY A 16 18.10 -6.35 0.40
CA GLY A 16 18.98 -6.24 1.56
C GLY A 16 20.23 -5.42 1.28
N ASP A 17 20.88 -5.65 0.13
CA ASP A 17 22.02 -4.85 -0.33
C ASP A 17 21.63 -3.37 -0.52
N ALA A 18 20.50 -3.10 -1.18
CA ALA A 18 20.00 -1.75 -1.38
C ALA A 18 19.66 -1.02 -0.06
N ILE A 19 19.07 -1.73 0.90
CA ILE A 19 18.75 -1.18 2.23
C ILE A 19 20.02 -0.86 3.01
N ALA A 20 21.02 -1.73 2.98
CA ALA A 20 22.29 -1.50 3.65
C ALA A 20 23.00 -0.23 3.14
N HIS A 21 22.73 0.16 1.89
CA HIS A 21 23.28 1.36 1.28
C HIS A 21 22.38 2.62 1.43
N ILE A 22 21.20 2.53 2.06
CA ILE A 22 20.34 3.71 2.33
C ILE A 22 21.09 4.84 3.06
N PRO A 23 21.96 4.60 4.06
CA PRO A 23 22.71 5.70 4.68
C PRO A 23 23.62 6.46 3.69
N GLN A 24 24.10 5.81 2.65
CA GLN A 24 24.93 6.45 1.64
C GLN A 24 24.08 7.25 0.64
N SER A 25 22.82 6.92 0.46
CA SER A 25 21.90 7.66 -0.41
C SER A 25 21.56 9.06 0.11
N THR A 26 21.87 9.35 1.38
CA THR A 26 21.73 10.71 1.95
C THR A 26 22.59 11.75 1.25
N ARG A 27 23.62 11.34 0.50
CA ARG A 27 24.38 12.24 -0.38
C ARG A 27 23.57 12.78 -1.57
N TYR A 28 22.50 12.06 -1.92
CA TYR A 28 21.61 12.35 -3.05
C TYR A 28 20.22 12.81 -2.59
N MET A 29 20.12 13.53 -1.46
CA MET A 29 18.84 13.94 -0.87
C MET A 29 17.98 14.78 -1.83
N ARG A 30 18.60 15.52 -2.74
CA ARG A 30 17.87 16.29 -3.77
C ARG A 30 17.04 15.36 -4.66
N GLU A 31 17.62 14.25 -5.09
CA GLU A 31 16.94 13.23 -5.90
C GLU A 31 15.85 12.52 -5.08
N VAL A 32 16.13 12.22 -3.80
CA VAL A 32 15.15 11.62 -2.89
C VAL A 32 13.91 12.50 -2.77
N TRP A 33 14.07 13.80 -2.52
CA TRP A 33 12.94 14.73 -2.40
C TRP A 33 12.19 14.94 -3.71
N TRP A 34 12.92 15.05 -4.82
CA TRP A 34 12.30 15.16 -6.13
C TRP A 34 11.45 13.94 -6.44
N TYR A 35 11.98 12.74 -6.20
CA TYR A 35 11.27 11.49 -6.45
C TYR A 35 10.11 11.29 -5.46
N ALA A 36 10.28 11.69 -4.21
CA ALA A 36 9.24 11.70 -3.20
C ALA A 36 8.04 12.56 -3.64
N ALA A 37 8.31 13.78 -4.13
CA ALA A 37 7.28 14.66 -4.67
C ALA A 37 6.60 14.08 -5.92
N PHE A 38 7.36 13.47 -6.82
CA PHE A 38 6.84 12.80 -8.02
C PHE A 38 5.87 11.66 -7.66
N ILE A 39 6.24 10.81 -6.69
CA ILE A 39 5.35 9.74 -6.20
C ILE A 39 4.11 10.34 -5.55
N ALA A 40 4.29 11.32 -4.67
CA ALA A 40 3.18 11.93 -3.94
C ALA A 40 2.13 12.51 -4.89
N ILE A 41 2.55 13.35 -5.83
CA ILE A 41 1.64 14.01 -6.77
C ILE A 41 1.00 13.00 -7.73
N GLY A 42 1.80 12.07 -8.27
CA GLY A 42 1.34 11.14 -9.31
C GLY A 42 0.49 9.98 -8.79
N SER A 43 0.65 9.58 -7.52
CA SER A 43 0.02 8.36 -7.00
C SER A 43 -1.07 8.62 -5.97
N THR A 44 -1.04 9.75 -5.27
CA THR A 44 -2.05 10.09 -4.26
C THR A 44 -3.48 10.12 -4.83
N PRO A 45 -3.79 10.77 -5.97
CA PRO A 45 -5.16 10.81 -6.47
C PRO A 45 -5.75 9.42 -6.71
N ILE A 46 -4.96 8.51 -7.27
CA ILE A 46 -5.41 7.14 -7.55
C ILE A 46 -5.66 6.38 -6.25
N ALA A 47 -4.75 6.50 -5.27
CA ALA A 47 -4.91 5.87 -3.97
C ALA A 47 -6.16 6.39 -3.25
N LEU A 48 -6.42 7.71 -3.26
CA LEU A 48 -7.59 8.32 -2.64
C LEU A 48 -8.90 7.88 -3.29
N VAL A 49 -8.96 7.84 -4.61
CA VAL A 49 -10.16 7.38 -5.33
C VAL A 49 -10.45 5.92 -5.01
N LEU A 50 -9.45 5.05 -5.05
CA LEU A 50 -9.62 3.64 -4.72
C LEU A 50 -10.10 3.46 -3.28
N THR A 51 -9.47 4.12 -2.31
CA THR A 51 -9.85 3.96 -0.90
C THR A 51 -11.20 4.60 -0.57
N TYR A 52 -11.59 5.67 -1.25
CA TYR A 52 -12.95 6.22 -1.15
C TYR A 52 -14.01 5.19 -1.53
N PHE A 53 -13.86 4.56 -2.69
CA PHE A 53 -14.83 3.57 -3.16
C PHE A 53 -14.83 2.31 -2.29
N THR A 54 -13.67 1.86 -1.81
CA THR A 54 -13.61 0.69 -0.93
C THR A 54 -14.24 0.93 0.45
N GLY A 55 -14.08 2.13 1.02
CA GLY A 55 -14.81 2.53 2.22
C GLY A 55 -16.33 2.61 1.97
N SER A 56 -16.72 3.14 0.82
CA SER A 56 -18.13 3.17 0.39
C SER A 56 -18.73 1.77 0.30
N GLU A 57 -18.03 0.80 -0.28
CA GLU A 57 -18.45 -0.61 -0.35
C GLU A 57 -18.59 -1.24 1.04
N CYS A 58 -17.63 -1.01 1.94
CA CYS A 58 -17.74 -1.45 3.34
C CYS A 58 -19.03 -0.97 3.99
N SER A 59 -19.43 0.28 3.74
CA SER A 59 -20.62 0.89 4.32
C SER A 59 -21.92 0.28 3.78
N ILE A 60 -21.97 0.02 2.48
CA ILE A 60 -23.12 -0.66 1.85
C ILE A 60 -23.27 -2.06 2.40
N GLU A 61 -22.20 -2.82 2.46
CA GLU A 61 -22.20 -4.19 2.97
C GLU A 61 -22.58 -4.24 4.45
N ALA A 62 -22.08 -3.31 5.27
CA ALA A 62 -22.46 -3.16 6.67
C ALA A 62 -23.96 -2.97 6.83
N TYR A 63 -24.56 -2.08 6.06
CA TYR A 63 -25.98 -1.81 6.14
C TYR A 63 -26.82 -3.03 5.77
N TYR A 64 -26.55 -3.65 4.62
CA TYR A 64 -27.35 -4.78 4.16
C TYR A 64 -27.21 -6.01 5.06
N SER A 65 -26.00 -6.31 5.53
CA SER A 65 -25.76 -7.44 6.42
C SER A 65 -26.46 -7.25 7.79
N LEU A 66 -26.34 -6.05 8.37
CA LEU A 66 -26.91 -5.74 9.68
C LEU A 66 -28.43 -5.51 9.63
N SER A 67 -28.97 -5.09 8.48
CA SER A 67 -30.43 -4.89 8.30
C SER A 67 -31.21 -6.19 8.41
N GLN A 68 -30.62 -7.30 7.98
CA GLN A 68 -31.26 -8.64 8.04
C GLN A 68 -31.53 -9.10 9.48
N ILE A 69 -30.76 -8.61 10.45
CA ILE A 69 -30.88 -8.96 11.87
C ILE A 69 -31.42 -7.79 12.72
N GLY A 70 -31.85 -6.70 12.08
CA GLY A 70 -32.38 -5.51 12.77
C GLY A 70 -31.34 -4.69 13.55
N ALA A 71 -30.05 -4.82 13.25
CA ALA A 71 -28.94 -4.23 13.98
C ALA A 71 -28.24 -3.09 13.21
N GLN A 72 -28.98 -2.36 12.36
CA GLN A 72 -28.43 -1.29 11.48
C GLN A 72 -27.63 -0.24 12.24
N SER A 73 -28.01 0.06 13.49
CA SER A 73 -27.31 1.02 14.36
C SER A 73 -25.82 0.68 14.58
N LEU A 74 -25.44 -0.58 14.41
CA LEU A 74 -24.07 -1.05 14.54
C LEU A 74 -23.22 -0.90 13.26
N ALA A 75 -23.75 -0.31 12.19
CA ALA A 75 -23.00 -0.11 10.95
C ALA A 75 -21.72 0.72 11.17
N GLY A 76 -21.73 1.70 12.10
CA GLY A 76 -20.52 2.42 12.49
C GLY A 76 -19.42 1.54 13.06
N VAL A 77 -19.76 0.52 13.85
CA VAL A 77 -18.81 -0.46 14.38
C VAL A 77 -18.19 -1.29 13.27
N PHE A 78 -19.05 -1.80 12.39
CA PHE A 78 -18.58 -2.63 11.25
C PHE A 78 -17.60 -1.83 10.37
N ASN A 79 -17.95 -0.58 10.03
CA ASN A 79 -17.11 0.26 9.19
C ASN A 79 -15.78 0.61 9.87
N ALA A 80 -15.79 0.95 11.17
CA ALA A 80 -14.57 1.23 11.91
C ALA A 80 -13.57 0.05 11.85
N ILE A 81 -14.06 -1.18 11.98
CA ILE A 81 -13.23 -2.39 11.93
C ILE A 81 -12.84 -2.75 10.49
N CYS A 82 -13.80 -2.78 9.57
CA CYS A 82 -13.62 -3.16 8.17
C CYS A 82 -12.61 -2.25 7.48
N ASP A 83 -12.84 -0.94 7.53
CA ASP A 83 -11.98 0.05 6.87
C ASP A 83 -10.58 0.06 7.47
N THR A 84 -10.47 0.07 8.81
CA THR A 84 -9.17 0.22 9.46
C THR A 84 -8.32 -1.03 9.35
N ARG A 85 -8.88 -2.20 9.61
CA ARG A 85 -8.08 -3.43 9.77
C ARG A 85 -7.78 -4.14 8.47
N GLU A 86 -8.71 -4.09 7.49
CA GLU A 86 -8.61 -4.95 6.32
C GLU A 86 -8.64 -4.19 4.99
N ILE A 87 -9.73 -3.49 4.70
CA ILE A 87 -10.02 -3.02 3.36
C ILE A 87 -9.06 -1.90 2.95
N THR A 88 -8.92 -0.86 3.75
CA THR A 88 -8.09 0.28 3.37
C THR A 88 -6.61 -0.07 3.21
N PRO A 89 -5.93 -0.79 4.14
CA PRO A 89 -4.53 -1.14 3.93
C PRO A 89 -4.33 -2.06 2.73
N LEU A 90 -5.24 -3.00 2.48
CA LEU A 90 -5.15 -3.94 1.36
C LEU A 90 -5.27 -3.21 0.01
N PHE A 91 -6.30 -2.38 -0.17
CA PHE A 91 -6.51 -1.65 -1.42
C PHE A 91 -5.49 -0.52 -1.63
N PHE A 92 -5.02 0.09 -0.55
CA PHE A 92 -3.86 0.98 -0.63
C PHE A 92 -2.62 0.24 -1.16
N GLY A 93 -2.34 -0.97 -0.66
CA GLY A 93 -1.28 -1.83 -1.19
C GLY A 93 -1.45 -2.11 -2.70
N PHE A 94 -2.67 -2.42 -3.15
CA PHE A 94 -2.95 -2.62 -4.57
C PHE A 94 -2.71 -1.35 -5.41
N ALA A 95 -3.15 -0.18 -4.92
CA ALA A 95 -2.91 1.10 -5.58
C ALA A 95 -1.40 1.40 -5.72
N ILE A 96 -0.64 1.18 -4.66
CA ILE A 96 0.82 1.36 -4.66
C ILE A 96 1.49 0.36 -5.61
N GLY A 97 1.07 -0.90 -5.60
CA GLY A 97 1.58 -1.92 -6.53
C GLY A 97 1.37 -1.54 -7.99
N ALA A 98 0.16 -1.10 -8.32
CA ALA A 98 -0.22 -0.71 -9.68
C ALA A 98 0.49 0.56 -10.15
N LYS A 99 0.60 1.59 -9.32
CA LYS A 99 1.13 2.89 -9.75
C LYS A 99 2.61 3.05 -9.45
N VAL A 100 3.02 2.85 -8.20
CA VAL A 100 4.43 3.04 -7.80
C VAL A 100 5.26 1.83 -8.23
N GLY A 101 4.80 0.61 -7.95
CA GLY A 101 5.53 -0.61 -8.30
C GLY A 101 5.75 -0.74 -9.81
N CYS A 102 4.68 -0.68 -10.60
CA CYS A 102 4.79 -0.76 -12.06
C CYS A 102 5.54 0.43 -12.66
N GLY A 103 5.36 1.65 -12.10
CA GLY A 103 6.10 2.84 -12.53
C GLY A 103 7.62 2.70 -12.32
N LEU A 104 8.04 2.21 -11.16
CA LEU A 104 9.46 1.93 -10.86
C LEU A 104 10.07 0.93 -11.83
N VAL A 105 9.34 -0.14 -12.13
CA VAL A 105 9.83 -1.17 -13.09
C VAL A 105 9.96 -0.58 -14.49
N ALA A 106 8.99 0.21 -14.93
CA ALA A 106 9.02 0.84 -16.25
C ALA A 106 10.18 1.84 -16.36
N GLU A 107 10.37 2.68 -15.35
CA GLU A 107 11.44 3.68 -15.31
C GLU A 107 12.83 3.03 -15.28
N LEU A 108 13.11 2.18 -14.28
CA LEU A 108 14.40 1.51 -14.16
C LEU A 108 14.68 0.57 -15.35
N GLY A 109 13.62 -0.09 -15.84
CA GLY A 109 13.72 -0.97 -17.00
C GLY A 109 14.07 -0.21 -18.28
N THR A 110 13.51 0.99 -18.46
CA THR A 110 13.87 1.87 -19.60
C THR A 110 15.32 2.32 -19.50
N MET A 111 15.76 2.77 -18.33
CA MET A 111 17.15 3.15 -18.08
C MET A 111 18.11 1.97 -18.33
N ARG A 112 17.72 0.76 -17.99
CA ARG A 112 18.52 -0.45 -18.23
C ARG A 112 18.63 -0.77 -19.72
N VAL A 113 17.51 -0.67 -20.45
CA VAL A 113 17.49 -0.96 -21.90
C VAL A 113 18.24 0.08 -22.71
N ASN A 114 18.22 1.34 -22.25
CA ASN A 114 18.96 2.44 -22.88
C ASN A 114 20.44 2.53 -22.44
N GLU A 115 20.93 1.54 -21.67
CA GLU A 115 22.32 1.53 -21.16
C GLU A 115 22.68 2.72 -20.25
N GLU A 116 21.67 3.46 -19.74
CA GLU A 116 21.88 4.63 -18.86
C GLU A 116 22.47 4.19 -17.51
N ILE A 117 22.12 2.98 -17.02
CA ILE A 117 22.67 2.42 -15.77
C ILE A 117 24.17 2.14 -15.94
N ASP A 118 24.58 1.58 -17.09
CA ASP A 118 25.97 1.26 -17.37
C ASP A 118 26.78 2.56 -17.60
N ALA A 119 26.18 3.58 -18.21
CA ALA A 119 26.78 4.91 -18.33
C ALA A 119 27.05 5.58 -16.97
N LEU A 120 26.16 5.45 -15.99
CA LEU A 120 26.38 5.95 -14.62
C LEU A 120 27.58 5.24 -13.97
N GLU A 121 27.73 3.93 -14.15
CA GLU A 121 28.85 3.18 -13.59
C GLU A 121 30.19 3.57 -14.23
N VAL A 122 30.23 3.80 -15.53
CA VAL A 122 31.43 4.31 -16.23
C VAL A 122 31.82 5.70 -15.71
N MET A 123 30.87 6.53 -15.35
CA MET A 123 31.12 7.85 -14.73
C MET A 123 31.55 7.76 -13.24
N GLY A 124 31.65 6.54 -12.68
CA GLY A 124 32.02 6.34 -11.27
C GLY A 124 30.88 6.61 -10.27
N ILE A 125 29.63 6.73 -10.76
CA ILE A 125 28.45 6.87 -9.91
C ILE A 125 27.92 5.47 -9.57
N PRO A 126 27.82 5.11 -8.27
CA PRO A 126 27.30 3.81 -7.87
C PRO A 126 25.80 3.70 -8.19
N SER A 127 25.48 3.09 -9.33
CA SER A 127 24.12 3.03 -9.91
C SER A 127 23.08 2.48 -8.95
N LYS A 128 23.38 1.43 -8.18
CA LYS A 128 22.48 0.87 -7.18
C LYS A 128 22.12 1.89 -6.08
N ILE A 129 23.10 2.65 -5.58
CA ILE A 129 22.84 3.63 -4.52
C ILE A 129 22.03 4.80 -5.09
N TYR A 130 22.46 5.30 -6.26
CA TYR A 130 21.85 6.45 -6.89
C TYR A 130 20.42 6.18 -7.39
N LEU A 131 20.16 5.00 -7.95
CA LEU A 131 18.84 4.66 -8.53
C LEU A 131 17.95 3.88 -7.57
N VAL A 132 18.47 2.85 -6.91
CA VAL A 132 17.63 1.95 -6.13
C VAL A 132 17.42 2.47 -4.70
N SER A 133 18.51 2.76 -3.97
CA SER A 133 18.40 3.17 -2.56
C SER A 133 17.71 4.53 -2.40
N THR A 134 17.93 5.49 -3.33
CA THR A 134 17.23 6.79 -3.29
C THR A 134 15.74 6.64 -3.50
N ARG A 135 15.30 5.79 -4.45
CA ARG A 135 13.87 5.55 -4.70
C ARG A 135 13.21 4.80 -3.56
N MET A 136 13.88 3.82 -2.98
CA MET A 136 13.39 3.14 -1.77
C MET A 136 13.20 4.13 -0.61
N LEU A 137 14.19 4.99 -0.36
CA LEU A 137 14.10 6.00 0.69
C LEU A 137 12.96 7.00 0.43
N ALA A 138 12.80 7.48 -0.80
CA ALA A 138 11.69 8.35 -1.19
C ALA A 138 10.32 7.71 -0.93
N CYS A 139 10.16 6.43 -1.28
CA CYS A 139 8.93 5.68 -1.00
C CYS A 139 8.67 5.61 0.52
N PHE A 140 9.67 5.27 1.32
CA PHE A 140 9.52 5.22 2.78
C PHE A 140 9.10 6.53 3.41
N LEU A 141 9.58 7.65 2.86
CA LEU A 141 9.22 8.97 3.38
C LEU A 141 7.78 9.36 3.04
N VAL A 142 7.28 9.00 1.86
CA VAL A 142 5.99 9.49 1.35
C VAL A 142 4.82 8.57 1.67
N LEU A 143 5.01 7.25 1.55
CA LEU A 143 3.90 6.29 1.61
C LEU A 143 3.14 6.28 2.94
N PRO A 144 3.77 6.46 4.12
CA PRO A 144 3.03 6.58 5.37
C PRO A 144 2.06 7.76 5.40
N PHE A 145 2.48 8.93 4.89
CA PHE A 145 1.61 10.11 4.83
C PHE A 145 0.47 9.94 3.81
N MET A 146 0.77 9.33 2.67
CA MET A 146 -0.27 8.99 1.69
C MET A 146 -1.31 8.02 2.29
N TYR A 147 -0.86 7.07 3.12
CA TYR A 147 -1.75 6.13 3.77
C TYR A 147 -2.70 6.80 4.77
N ILE A 148 -2.21 7.75 5.57
CA ILE A 148 -3.06 8.53 6.49
C ILE A 148 -4.17 9.24 5.71
N LEU A 149 -3.84 9.89 4.59
CA LEU A 149 -4.83 10.54 3.73
C LEU A 149 -5.81 9.53 3.13
N ALA A 150 -5.32 8.39 2.67
CA ALA A 150 -6.13 7.32 2.10
C ALA A 150 -7.14 6.76 3.12
N LEU A 151 -6.70 6.56 4.36
CA LEU A 151 -7.55 6.10 5.47
C LEU A 151 -8.63 7.13 5.81
N ALA A 152 -8.26 8.41 5.89
CA ALA A 152 -9.23 9.48 6.14
C ALA A 152 -10.30 9.58 5.02
N VAL A 153 -9.89 9.39 3.77
CA VAL A 153 -10.80 9.41 2.61
C VAL A 153 -11.69 8.15 2.58
N SER A 154 -11.18 6.98 2.99
CA SER A 154 -11.98 5.78 3.16
C SER A 154 -13.10 6.00 4.19
N TYR A 155 -12.79 6.57 5.36
CA TYR A 155 -13.78 6.91 6.38
C TYR A 155 -14.82 7.93 5.88
N LEU A 156 -14.39 8.90 5.09
CA LEU A 156 -15.29 9.83 4.42
C LEU A 156 -16.25 9.10 3.46
N GLY A 157 -15.75 8.16 2.67
CA GLY A 157 -16.55 7.34 1.77
C GLY A 157 -17.62 6.54 2.52
N SER A 158 -17.21 5.85 3.58
CA SER A 158 -18.12 5.09 4.46
C SER A 158 -19.21 5.99 5.07
N TYR A 159 -18.85 7.16 5.58
CA TYR A 159 -19.79 8.09 6.19
C TYR A 159 -20.78 8.66 5.17
N ILE A 160 -20.32 9.12 4.00
CA ILE A 160 -21.19 9.71 2.97
C ILE A 160 -22.20 8.69 2.48
N VAL A 161 -21.78 7.47 2.19
CA VAL A 161 -22.67 6.42 1.74
C VAL A 161 -23.72 6.09 2.78
N GLN A 162 -23.32 5.97 4.05
CA GLN A 162 -24.24 5.70 5.15
C GLN A 162 -25.31 6.78 5.33
N MET A 163 -24.97 8.04 5.06
CA MET A 163 -25.91 9.15 5.24
C MET A 163 -26.76 9.45 4.02
N VAL A 164 -26.24 9.16 2.81
CA VAL A 164 -26.88 9.59 1.54
C VAL A 164 -27.55 8.44 0.81
N GLN A 165 -26.93 7.27 0.74
CA GLN A 165 -27.40 6.14 -0.07
C GLN A 165 -28.27 5.16 0.73
N VAL A 166 -28.01 5.03 2.03
CA VAL A 166 -28.82 4.19 2.91
C VAL A 166 -30.18 4.90 3.13
N PRO A 167 -31.31 4.15 3.17
CA PRO A 167 -32.63 4.75 3.33
C PRO A 167 -32.67 5.74 4.51
N SER A 168 -33.01 6.99 4.21
CA SER A 168 -33.00 8.10 5.15
C SER A 168 -33.87 7.81 6.37
N GLY A 169 -33.32 8.01 7.57
CA GLY A 169 -34.02 7.84 8.84
C GLY A 169 -33.79 6.52 9.57
N THR A 170 -33.07 5.56 8.99
CA THR A 170 -32.74 4.29 9.67
C THR A 170 -31.59 4.45 10.67
N ILE A 171 -30.62 5.32 10.39
CA ILE A 171 -29.50 5.59 11.28
C ILE A 171 -29.25 7.11 11.30
N SER A 172 -29.24 7.72 12.49
CA SER A 172 -28.84 9.12 12.60
C SER A 172 -27.32 9.27 12.54
N SER A 173 -26.85 10.42 12.03
CA SER A 173 -25.41 10.71 11.94
C SER A 173 -24.71 10.65 13.31
N GLY A 174 -25.43 11.08 14.37
CA GLY A 174 -24.93 11.01 15.75
C GLY A 174 -24.70 9.59 16.24
N VAL A 175 -25.64 8.67 15.99
CA VAL A 175 -25.54 7.25 16.37
C VAL A 175 -24.40 6.60 15.60
N TYR A 176 -24.31 6.82 14.29
CA TYR A 176 -23.22 6.28 13.46
C TYR A 176 -21.86 6.75 13.97
N SER A 177 -21.70 8.07 14.18
CA SER A 177 -20.42 8.64 14.61
C SER A 177 -20.02 8.17 16.02
N ASP A 178 -20.99 8.06 16.96
CA ASP A 178 -20.70 7.56 18.32
C ASP A 178 -20.15 6.13 18.27
N TYR A 179 -20.83 5.23 17.55
CA TYR A 179 -20.36 3.86 17.40
C TYR A 179 -19.04 3.76 16.64
N PHE A 180 -18.86 4.54 15.57
CA PHE A 180 -17.63 4.54 14.78
C PHE A 180 -16.42 4.96 15.63
N PHE A 181 -16.48 6.10 16.30
CA PHE A 181 -15.36 6.61 17.09
C PHE A 181 -15.11 5.82 18.38
N ARG A 182 -16.14 5.22 18.97
CA ARG A 182 -16.00 4.36 20.14
C ARG A 182 -15.20 3.09 19.83
N PHE A 183 -15.30 2.57 18.61
CA PHE A 183 -14.60 1.35 18.18
C PHE A 183 -13.32 1.64 17.40
N LEU A 184 -13.02 2.89 17.10
CA LEU A 184 -11.79 3.31 16.48
C LEU A 184 -10.68 3.47 17.53
N ASN A 185 -9.84 2.45 17.69
CA ASN A 185 -8.75 2.44 18.65
C ASN A 185 -7.43 2.91 18.02
N LEU A 186 -6.61 3.65 18.81
CA LEU A 186 -5.28 4.08 18.37
C LEU A 186 -4.39 2.87 18.01
N GLN A 187 -4.52 1.76 18.72
CA GLN A 187 -3.77 0.54 18.47
C GLN A 187 -4.11 -0.03 17.08
N ASP A 188 -5.38 -0.04 16.70
CA ASP A 188 -5.82 -0.51 15.37
C ASP A 188 -5.29 0.40 14.25
N LEU A 189 -5.27 1.72 14.47
CA LEU A 189 -4.68 2.67 13.52
C LEU A 189 -3.18 2.42 13.33
N LEU A 190 -2.44 2.16 14.41
CA LEU A 190 -1.01 1.86 14.33
C LEU A 190 -0.77 0.53 13.60
N PHE A 191 -1.53 -0.52 13.90
CA PHE A 191 -1.41 -1.81 13.21
C PHE A 191 -1.76 -1.69 11.72
N SER A 192 -2.80 -0.94 11.39
CA SER A 192 -3.17 -0.64 10.02
C SER A 192 -2.05 0.09 9.26
N MET A 193 -1.44 1.09 9.89
CA MET A 193 -0.29 1.82 9.33
C MET A 193 0.91 0.90 9.11
N ILE A 194 1.22 0.02 10.07
CA ILE A 194 2.29 -0.97 9.93
C ILE A 194 2.01 -1.90 8.75
N LYS A 195 0.77 -2.39 8.58
CA LYS A 195 0.37 -3.20 7.42
C LYS A 195 0.66 -2.47 6.11
N ALA A 196 0.19 -1.23 5.98
CA ALA A 196 0.38 -0.43 4.77
C ALA A 196 1.86 -0.18 4.45
N VAL A 197 2.68 0.14 5.46
CA VAL A 197 4.12 0.34 5.29
C VAL A 197 4.82 -0.96 4.88
N VAL A 198 4.46 -2.09 5.48
CA VAL A 198 5.02 -3.41 5.11
C VAL A 198 4.66 -3.77 3.67
N PHE A 199 3.40 -3.55 3.23
CA PHE A 199 3.01 -3.80 1.84
C PHE A 199 3.79 -2.92 0.88
N ALA A 200 3.85 -1.63 1.15
CA ALA A 200 4.60 -0.68 0.34
C ALA A 200 6.09 -1.07 0.22
N PHE A 201 6.70 -1.46 1.33
CA PHE A 201 8.08 -1.95 1.37
C PHE A 201 8.29 -3.15 0.47
N LEU A 202 7.48 -4.19 0.63
CA LEU A 202 7.60 -5.43 -0.15
C LEU A 202 7.39 -5.17 -1.65
N ILE A 203 6.41 -4.35 -2.00
CA ILE A 203 6.11 -3.96 -3.38
C ILE A 203 7.31 -3.24 -4.01
N VAL A 204 7.88 -2.26 -3.30
CA VAL A 204 9.04 -1.50 -3.78
C VAL A 204 10.26 -2.41 -3.95
N CYS A 205 10.53 -3.32 -3.01
CA CYS A 205 11.62 -4.30 -3.13
C CYS A 205 11.48 -5.18 -4.39
N VAL A 206 10.27 -5.67 -4.65
CA VAL A 206 9.99 -6.47 -5.85
C VAL A 206 10.16 -5.64 -7.12
N ALA A 207 9.66 -4.41 -7.11
CA ALA A 207 9.69 -3.51 -8.26
C ALA A 207 11.11 -3.10 -8.64
N VAL A 208 11.94 -2.68 -7.67
CA VAL A 208 13.31 -2.27 -7.96
C VAL A 208 14.15 -3.46 -8.45
N TYR A 209 13.91 -4.66 -7.93
CA TYR A 209 14.60 -5.86 -8.42
C TYR A 209 14.27 -6.17 -9.88
N TYR A 210 12.98 -6.23 -10.23
CA TYR A 210 12.58 -6.53 -11.61
C TYR A 210 12.92 -5.39 -12.56
N GLY A 211 12.81 -4.13 -12.14
CA GLY A 211 13.18 -2.99 -12.96
C GLY A 211 14.67 -2.93 -13.29
N TYR A 212 15.52 -3.07 -12.27
CA TYR A 212 16.97 -3.01 -12.43
C TYR A 212 17.55 -4.17 -13.26
N ASN A 213 16.92 -5.35 -13.21
CA ASN A 213 17.39 -6.57 -13.90
C ASN A 213 16.59 -6.87 -15.18
N VAL A 214 15.95 -5.88 -15.81
CA VAL A 214 15.23 -6.08 -17.07
C VAL A 214 16.18 -6.49 -18.18
N THR A 215 15.74 -7.44 -19.01
CA THR A 215 16.42 -7.91 -20.22
C THR A 215 15.42 -8.06 -21.35
N GLY A 216 15.87 -7.94 -22.62
CA GLY A 216 15.02 -8.18 -23.79
C GLY A 216 14.28 -6.94 -24.32
N GLY A 217 14.82 -5.75 -24.09
CA GLY A 217 14.31 -4.49 -24.66
C GLY A 217 12.91 -4.12 -24.17
N ALA A 218 12.15 -3.36 -24.98
CA ALA A 218 10.82 -2.87 -24.64
C ALA A 218 9.83 -4.00 -24.28
N VAL A 219 9.88 -5.13 -24.95
CA VAL A 219 9.05 -6.32 -24.65
C VAL A 219 9.40 -6.89 -23.28
N GLY A 220 10.69 -6.85 -22.92
CA GLY A 220 11.18 -7.27 -21.60
C GLY A 220 10.63 -6.40 -20.47
N ILE A 221 10.57 -5.07 -20.68
CA ILE A 221 9.98 -4.13 -19.74
C ILE A 221 8.51 -4.49 -19.48
N GLY A 222 7.71 -4.68 -20.52
CA GLY A 222 6.30 -5.06 -20.39
C GLY A 222 6.10 -6.35 -19.59
N LYS A 223 6.93 -7.39 -19.85
CA LYS A 223 6.92 -8.65 -19.08
C LYS A 223 7.31 -8.45 -17.62
N ALA A 224 8.31 -7.61 -17.34
CA ALA A 224 8.75 -7.31 -15.99
C ALA A 224 7.67 -6.56 -15.20
N VAL A 225 6.99 -5.58 -15.80
CA VAL A 225 5.85 -4.84 -15.21
C VAL A 225 4.72 -5.81 -14.87
N ALA A 226 4.29 -6.65 -15.82
CA ALA A 226 3.21 -7.62 -15.60
C ALA A 226 3.56 -8.60 -14.47
N LYS A 227 4.80 -9.08 -14.43
CA LYS A 227 5.28 -10.00 -13.39
C LYS A 227 5.34 -9.32 -12.02
N THR A 228 5.80 -8.06 -11.96
CA THR A 228 5.83 -7.28 -10.73
C THR A 228 4.44 -7.09 -10.17
N MET A 229 3.47 -6.71 -11.02
CA MET A 229 2.07 -6.54 -10.59
C MET A 229 1.49 -7.83 -10.04
N ALA A 230 1.68 -8.96 -10.73
CA ALA A 230 1.20 -10.26 -10.27
C ALA A 230 1.81 -10.67 -8.91
N VAL A 231 3.13 -10.50 -8.75
CA VAL A 231 3.82 -10.81 -7.50
C VAL A 231 3.39 -9.85 -6.39
N ALA A 232 3.26 -8.56 -6.67
CA ALA A 232 2.81 -7.56 -5.71
C ALA A 232 1.41 -7.88 -5.15
N LEU A 233 0.45 -8.22 -6.02
CA LEU A 233 -0.90 -8.61 -5.61
C LEU A 233 -0.89 -9.83 -4.69
N VAL A 234 -0.21 -10.91 -5.10
CA VAL A 234 -0.14 -12.15 -4.32
C VAL A 234 0.54 -11.90 -2.96
N VAL A 235 1.68 -11.21 -2.97
CA VAL A 235 2.42 -10.93 -1.73
C VAL A 235 1.59 -10.07 -0.78
N THR A 236 0.91 -9.03 -1.29
CA THR A 236 0.06 -8.16 -0.47
C THR A 236 -1.06 -8.96 0.19
N VAL A 237 -1.78 -9.82 -0.54
CA VAL A 237 -2.87 -10.64 0.01
C VAL A 237 -2.36 -11.63 1.07
N VAL A 238 -1.27 -12.34 0.78
CA VAL A 238 -0.69 -13.32 1.72
C VAL A 238 -0.20 -12.64 2.99
N VAL A 239 0.54 -11.54 2.84
CA VAL A 239 1.07 -10.80 3.99
C VAL A 239 -0.05 -10.11 4.76
N ASN A 240 -1.12 -9.63 4.08
CA ASN A 240 -2.32 -9.13 4.75
C ASN A 240 -2.90 -10.17 5.70
N ALA A 241 -3.16 -11.38 5.21
CA ALA A 241 -3.71 -12.46 6.02
C ALA A 241 -2.81 -12.82 7.22
N LEU A 242 -1.49 -12.88 7.01
CA LEU A 242 -0.52 -13.17 8.07
C LEU A 242 -0.50 -12.07 9.14
N LEU A 243 -0.44 -10.80 8.73
CA LEU A 243 -0.42 -9.67 9.68
C LEU A 243 -1.74 -9.54 10.43
N THR A 244 -2.88 -9.78 9.79
CA THR A 244 -4.18 -9.84 10.47
C THR A 244 -4.17 -10.89 11.57
N GLN A 245 -3.68 -12.08 11.27
CA GLN A 245 -3.59 -13.16 12.24
C GLN A 245 -2.64 -12.83 13.40
N ILE A 246 -1.52 -12.16 13.13
CA ILE A 246 -0.54 -11.75 14.15
C ILE A 246 -1.13 -10.66 15.06
N PHE A 247 -1.82 -9.66 14.49
CA PHE A 247 -2.27 -8.48 15.25
C PHE A 247 -3.60 -8.73 15.98
N TRP A 248 -4.51 -9.49 15.40
CA TRP A 248 -5.87 -9.67 15.93
C TRP A 248 -6.29 -11.14 16.14
N GLY A 249 -5.48 -12.12 15.73
CA GLY A 249 -5.85 -13.53 15.76
C GLY A 249 -6.03 -14.10 17.18
N THR A 250 -5.32 -13.57 18.17
CA THR A 250 -5.41 -14.01 19.57
C THR A 250 -6.26 -13.11 20.45
N ASN A 251 -6.36 -11.84 20.12
CA ASN A 251 -7.17 -10.86 20.83
C ASN A 251 -7.81 -9.88 19.83
N PRO A 252 -9.12 -9.96 19.59
CA PRO A 252 -9.81 -9.11 18.63
C PRO A 252 -9.86 -7.64 19.05
N ASN A 253 -9.40 -7.28 20.25
CA ASN A 253 -9.33 -5.92 20.76
C ASN A 253 -10.64 -5.13 20.60
N LEU A 254 -11.77 -5.80 20.92
CA LEU A 254 -13.10 -5.20 20.87
C LEU A 254 -13.44 -4.63 22.24
N PRO A 255 -13.90 -3.37 22.35
CA PRO A 255 -14.25 -2.75 23.63
C PRO A 255 -15.49 -3.35 24.32
N ILE A 256 -16.05 -4.42 23.76
CA ILE A 256 -17.20 -5.18 24.32
C ILE A 256 -16.71 -6.29 25.27
N ALA A 257 -15.43 -6.60 25.30
CA ALA A 257 -14.87 -7.75 26.03
C ALA A 257 -14.27 -7.38 27.40
N THR A 258 -14.60 -6.21 27.94
CA THR A 258 -14.19 -5.79 29.30
C THR A 258 -15.37 -5.63 30.24
#